data_c1889fd55e468ff520e098dfcc505b24
#
_entry.id   c1889fd55e468ff520e098dfcc505b24
#
_cell.length_a   1.000
_cell.length_b   1.000
_cell.length_c   1.000
_cell.angle_alpha   90.00
_cell.angle_beta   90.00
_cell.angle_gamma   90.00
#
_symmetry.space_group_name_H-M   'P 1'
#
loop_
_entity.id
_entity.type
_entity.pdbx_description
1 polymer ?
#
loop_
_entity_poly.entity_id
_entity_poly.type
_entity_poly.pdbx_seq_one_letter_code
_entity_poly.pdbx_strand_id
1 'polypeptide(L)'
;MVLPEPRALSKPPMAGLQPVTALSELPAQRVLRQLLEALMFEGVIAYHPGDRNRTGWQWLTFQAGNLHGRCRARIRGFGRLRLDTSSLILERNQRPVSLSLTALVAQLPAANRHQQTLLTELLATISNSGRLDALRKARYSRDRRNLHGEALDRALHEGHPYHPCFKSRLGFQGDDLVRYSPETSTGFRLHWVAIPRHNLDSQLPSSDMAFWQSELGQEQAYLLRAAFHRAGVDWQQYGALPTHPWHWQKLSQGPEAARLEALGIKCLGPLGDRYHPGQSLRSLFNASRPAK
;
A
#
# COMPACT_ATOMS: atom_id res chain seq x y z
N MET A 1 3.94 21.98 24.06
CA MET A 1 4.36 20.71 24.65
C MET A 1 5.80 20.48 24.21
N VAL A 2 6.76 20.74 25.11
CA VAL A 2 8.21 20.65 24.83
C VAL A 2 8.58 19.18 24.96
N LEU A 3 9.13 18.60 23.90
CA LEU A 3 9.68 17.24 23.93
C LEU A 3 10.91 17.20 24.83
N PRO A 4 11.08 16.18 25.67
CA PRO A 4 12.27 16.07 26.53
C PRO A 4 13.52 15.85 25.68
N GLU A 5 14.61 16.54 26.05
CA GLU A 5 15.91 16.39 25.42
C GLU A 5 16.43 14.95 25.58
N PRO A 6 17.01 14.37 24.51
CA PRO A 6 17.54 13.01 24.57
C PRO A 6 18.82 12.96 25.44
N ARG A 7 18.84 12.06 26.41
CA ARG A 7 20.02 11.77 27.24
C ARG A 7 21.19 11.33 26.34
N ALA A 8 22.31 11.98 26.51
CA ALA A 8 23.57 11.63 25.83
C ALA A 8 24.00 10.19 26.22
N LEU A 9 23.97 9.30 25.23
CA LEU A 9 24.56 7.97 25.35
C LEU A 9 26.07 8.08 25.05
N SER A 10 26.92 7.57 25.94
CA SER A 10 28.36 7.49 25.73
C SER A 10 28.68 6.65 24.50
N LYS A 11 29.54 7.18 23.60
CA LYS A 11 29.99 6.49 22.39
C LYS A 11 30.69 5.15 22.74
N PRO A 12 30.16 3.98 22.35
CA PRO A 12 30.94 2.76 22.44
C PRO A 12 32.02 2.73 21.35
N PRO A 13 33.19 2.13 21.61
CA PRO A 13 34.25 1.98 20.62
C PRO A 13 33.84 0.94 19.57
N MET A 14 33.60 1.39 18.34
CA MET A 14 33.20 0.56 17.21
C MET A 14 34.37 0.36 16.23
N ALA A 15 35.44 -0.29 16.66
CA ALA A 15 36.59 -0.57 15.79
C ALA A 15 36.44 -1.97 15.12
N GLY A 16 36.57 -2.01 13.81
CA GLY A 16 36.95 -3.23 13.07
C GLY A 16 35.88 -4.05 12.37
N LEU A 17 34.61 -3.59 12.26
CA LEU A 17 33.57 -4.37 11.58
C LEU A 17 33.43 -4.02 10.09
N GLN A 18 33.38 -5.04 9.24
CA GLN A 18 33.16 -4.90 7.81
C GLN A 18 31.65 -4.76 7.48
N PRO A 19 31.25 -3.91 6.50
CA PRO A 19 29.88 -3.81 6.07
C PRO A 19 29.39 -5.09 5.39
N VAL A 20 28.14 -5.45 5.63
CA VAL A 20 27.48 -6.56 4.92
C VAL A 20 27.50 -6.26 3.41
N THR A 21 28.09 -7.16 2.63
CA THR A 21 28.30 -7.01 1.19
C THR A 21 27.02 -6.67 0.44
N ALA A 22 27.14 -5.72 -0.50
CA ALA A 22 26.05 -5.17 -1.31
C ALA A 22 25.32 -6.27 -2.12
N LEU A 23 24.15 -6.66 -1.66
CA LEU A 23 23.16 -7.32 -2.49
C LEU A 23 22.37 -6.23 -3.25
N SER A 24 22.06 -6.48 -4.53
CA SER A 24 21.07 -5.66 -5.27
C SER A 24 19.84 -5.45 -4.39
N GLU A 25 19.20 -4.28 -4.45
CA GLU A 25 18.09 -3.91 -3.55
C GLU A 25 16.91 -4.89 -3.70
N LEU A 26 17.01 -6.04 -3.03
CA LEU A 26 15.97 -7.07 -2.98
C LEU A 26 14.73 -6.52 -2.23
N PRO A 27 13.53 -7.00 -2.52
CA PRO A 27 12.30 -6.56 -1.83
C PRO A 27 12.42 -6.54 -0.30
N ALA A 28 13.11 -7.53 0.29
CA ALA A 28 13.35 -7.60 1.73
C ALA A 28 14.20 -6.43 2.26
N GLN A 29 15.26 -6.07 1.54
CA GLN A 29 16.15 -4.96 1.93
C GLN A 29 15.42 -3.61 1.81
N ARG A 30 14.61 -3.44 0.76
CA ARG A 30 13.79 -2.24 0.57
C ARG A 30 12.78 -2.06 1.70
N VAL A 31 12.02 -3.13 2.03
CA VAL A 31 11.02 -3.10 3.11
C VAL A 31 11.70 -2.81 4.45
N LEU A 32 12.85 -3.43 4.72
CA LEU A 32 13.62 -3.18 5.92
C LEU A 32 14.10 -1.73 6.02
N ARG A 33 14.63 -1.18 4.92
CA ARG A 33 15.03 0.24 4.86
C ARG A 33 13.84 1.14 5.14
N GLN A 34 12.71 0.93 4.48
CA GLN A 34 11.50 1.72 4.68
C GLN A 34 10.98 1.61 6.13
N LEU A 35 11.07 0.44 6.73
CA LEU A 35 10.70 0.25 8.14
C LEU A 35 11.60 1.06 9.07
N LEU A 36 12.92 0.96 8.92
CA LEU A 36 13.88 1.73 9.72
C LEU A 36 13.70 3.24 9.52
N GLU A 37 13.57 3.69 8.27
CA GLU A 37 13.32 5.10 7.94
C GLU A 37 12.03 5.62 8.60
N ALA A 38 10.95 4.84 8.56
CA ALA A 38 9.67 5.19 9.18
C ALA A 38 9.77 5.22 10.72
N LEU A 39 10.35 4.20 11.33
CA LEU A 39 10.49 4.13 12.79
C LEU A 39 11.38 5.25 13.36
N MET A 40 12.43 5.64 12.62
CA MET A 40 13.27 6.78 12.99
C MET A 40 12.56 8.11 12.79
N PHE A 41 11.79 8.26 11.71
CA PHE A 41 11.02 9.46 11.42
C PHE A 41 9.91 9.70 12.46
N GLU A 42 9.23 8.64 12.88
CA GLU A 42 8.17 8.67 13.91
C GLU A 42 8.72 8.72 15.35
N GLY A 43 10.06 8.72 15.51
CA GLY A 43 10.69 8.78 16.83
C GLY A 43 10.60 7.49 17.66
N VAL A 44 10.16 6.37 17.06
CA VAL A 44 10.11 5.06 17.73
C VAL A 44 11.52 4.50 17.96
N ILE A 45 12.42 4.76 17.01
CA ILE A 45 13.85 4.45 17.12
C ILE A 45 14.62 5.78 17.17
N ALA A 46 15.27 6.04 18.30
CA ALA A 46 16.16 7.18 18.44
C ALA A 46 17.44 6.97 17.63
N TYR A 47 17.92 8.02 16.98
CA TYR A 47 19.16 7.99 16.22
C TYR A 47 20.00 9.26 16.48
N HIS A 48 21.32 9.13 16.27
CA HIS A 48 22.27 10.22 16.40
C HIS A 48 23.06 10.38 15.09
N PRO A 49 22.96 11.54 14.43
CA PRO A 49 23.74 11.83 13.25
C PRO A 49 25.19 12.17 13.63
N GLY A 50 26.14 11.63 12.89
CA GLY A 50 27.54 12.05 12.91
C GLY A 50 27.81 13.18 11.92
N ASP A 51 29.08 13.46 11.66
CA ASP A 51 29.48 14.52 10.77
C ASP A 51 29.06 14.26 9.31
N ARG A 52 28.56 15.31 8.65
CA ARG A 52 28.16 15.27 7.25
C ARG A 52 29.39 15.41 6.35
N ASN A 53 29.55 14.49 5.40
CA ASN A 53 30.58 14.63 4.38
C ASN A 53 30.14 15.60 3.25
N ARG A 54 31.08 15.91 2.31
CA ARG A 54 30.85 16.83 1.18
C ARG A 54 29.70 16.34 0.24
N THR A 55 29.37 15.05 0.21
CA THR A 55 28.30 14.48 -0.62
C THR A 55 26.95 14.47 0.10
N GLY A 56 26.89 14.99 1.33
CA GLY A 56 25.67 15.04 2.15
C GLY A 56 25.33 13.73 2.85
N TRP A 57 26.17 12.69 2.77
CA TRP A 57 26.07 11.48 3.56
C TRP A 57 26.74 11.65 4.91
N GLN A 58 26.17 11.00 5.93
CA GLN A 58 26.70 10.96 7.28
C GLN A 58 26.44 9.57 7.89
N TRP A 59 27.22 9.18 8.87
CA TRP A 59 26.93 8.01 9.66
C TRP A 59 25.83 8.35 10.66
N LEU A 60 24.84 7.45 10.78
CA LEU A 60 23.89 7.45 11.88
C LEU A 60 24.21 6.28 12.80
N THR A 61 24.10 6.50 14.10
CA THR A 61 24.02 5.45 15.10
C THR A 61 22.61 5.42 15.67
N PHE A 62 22.09 4.24 15.97
CA PHE A 62 20.73 4.07 16.50
C PHE A 62 20.66 2.87 17.44
N GLN A 63 19.60 2.86 18.25
CA GLN A 63 19.30 1.76 19.14
C GLN A 63 17.83 1.36 19.03
N ALA A 64 17.57 0.06 18.85
CA ALA A 64 16.24 -0.54 18.85
C ALA A 64 16.23 -1.68 19.90
N GLY A 65 15.66 -1.41 21.07
CA GLY A 65 15.75 -2.34 22.20
C GLY A 65 17.21 -2.67 22.57
N ASN A 66 17.60 -3.94 22.44
CA ASN A 66 18.97 -4.40 22.68
C ASN A 66 19.84 -4.47 21.42
N LEU A 67 19.33 -4.00 20.28
CA LEU A 67 20.09 -3.88 19.04
C LEU A 67 20.73 -2.49 18.93
N HIS A 68 22.02 -2.45 18.69
CA HIS A 68 22.76 -1.24 18.34
C HIS A 68 23.10 -1.29 16.86
N GLY A 69 22.88 -0.19 16.15
CA GLY A 69 23.11 -0.13 14.74
C GLY A 69 23.81 1.14 14.29
N ARG A 70 24.51 1.05 13.17
CA ARG A 70 24.99 2.21 12.42
C ARG A 70 24.85 2.00 10.93
N CYS A 71 24.53 3.06 10.21
CA CYS A 71 24.51 3.04 8.75
C CYS A 71 24.75 4.44 8.20
N ARG A 72 25.13 4.53 6.93
CA ARG A 72 25.19 5.82 6.23
C ARG A 72 23.78 6.27 5.87
N ALA A 73 23.52 7.55 6.02
CA ALA A 73 22.25 8.16 5.68
C ALA A 73 22.41 9.55 5.10
N ARG A 74 21.37 9.99 4.39
CA ARG A 74 21.14 11.40 4.05
C ARG A 74 19.91 11.89 4.78
N ILE A 75 20.02 13.03 5.44
CA ILE A 75 18.86 13.77 5.95
C ILE A 75 18.41 14.72 4.84
N ARG A 76 17.14 14.60 4.45
CA ARG A 76 16.50 15.41 3.41
C ARG A 76 15.55 16.43 4.04
N GLY A 77 14.85 17.19 3.22
CA GLY A 77 13.84 18.15 3.69
C GLY A 77 12.83 17.52 4.67
N PHE A 78 12.39 18.30 5.65
CA PHE A 78 11.46 17.88 6.71
C PHE A 78 11.99 16.73 7.60
N GLY A 79 13.31 16.62 7.79
CA GLY A 79 13.90 15.57 8.63
C GLY A 79 13.84 14.16 8.05
N ARG A 80 13.42 14.00 6.79
CA ARG A 80 13.31 12.70 6.15
C ARG A 80 14.66 12.03 5.94
N LEU A 81 14.74 10.75 6.28
CA LEU A 81 15.95 9.94 6.14
C LEU A 81 15.95 9.16 4.82
N ARG A 82 17.14 8.98 4.28
CA ARG A 82 17.43 7.97 3.26
C ARG A 82 18.63 7.16 3.71
N LEU A 83 18.40 5.90 4.09
CA LEU A 83 19.41 4.98 4.59
C LEU A 83 20.10 4.24 3.45
N ASP A 84 21.40 4.04 3.59
CA ASP A 84 22.19 3.14 2.76
C ASP A 84 22.30 1.78 3.47
N THR A 85 21.40 0.86 3.18
CA THR A 85 21.35 -0.45 3.84
C THR A 85 22.57 -1.31 3.55
N SER A 86 23.33 -1.05 2.48
CA SER A 86 24.59 -1.75 2.21
C SER A 86 25.69 -1.44 3.24
N SER A 87 25.55 -0.30 3.93
CA SER A 87 26.47 0.12 4.99
C SER A 87 25.98 -0.24 6.40
N LEU A 88 24.84 -0.93 6.51
CA LEU A 88 24.21 -1.26 7.79
C LEU A 88 25.03 -2.27 8.57
N ILE A 89 25.38 -1.92 9.78
CA ILE A 89 26.08 -2.77 10.74
C ILE A 89 25.21 -2.83 11.99
N LEU A 90 24.96 -4.02 12.48
CA LEU A 90 24.19 -4.29 13.69
C LEU A 90 24.96 -5.10 14.68
N GLU A 91 24.77 -4.82 15.96
CA GLU A 91 25.36 -5.50 17.08
C GLU A 91 24.31 -5.78 18.18
N ARG A 92 24.47 -6.92 18.84
CA ARG A 92 23.81 -7.25 20.09
C ARG A 92 24.85 -7.72 21.08
N ASN A 93 24.90 -7.06 22.25
CA ASN A 93 25.93 -7.36 23.27
C ASN A 93 27.35 -7.30 22.69
N GLN A 94 27.63 -6.28 21.87
CA GLN A 94 28.92 -6.07 21.19
C GLN A 94 29.33 -7.18 20.18
N ARG A 95 28.40 -8.06 19.83
CA ARG A 95 28.61 -9.10 18.79
C ARG A 95 27.86 -8.74 17.52
N PRO A 96 28.47 -8.89 16.35
CA PRO A 96 27.79 -8.67 15.08
C PRO A 96 26.58 -9.59 14.94
N VAL A 97 25.47 -9.06 14.45
CA VAL A 97 24.26 -9.84 14.16
C VAL A 97 23.74 -9.52 12.76
N SER A 98 23.25 -10.54 12.08
CA SER A 98 22.51 -10.34 10.83
C SER A 98 21.15 -9.74 11.12
N LEU A 99 20.77 -8.73 10.34
CA LEU A 99 19.46 -8.15 10.46
C LEU A 99 18.38 -9.08 9.93
N SER A 100 17.39 -9.39 10.76
CA SER A 100 16.14 -10.00 10.32
C SER A 100 14.97 -9.09 10.70
N LEU A 101 13.94 -9.05 9.86
CA LEU A 101 12.70 -8.31 10.14
C LEU A 101 12.06 -8.77 11.46
N THR A 102 12.03 -10.09 11.69
CA THR A 102 11.49 -10.66 12.92
C THR A 102 12.24 -10.16 14.15
N ALA A 103 13.59 -10.16 14.08
CA ALA A 103 14.40 -9.68 15.19
C ALA A 103 14.21 -8.19 15.46
N LEU A 104 14.04 -7.37 14.42
CA LEU A 104 13.77 -5.93 14.56
C LEU A 104 12.38 -5.68 15.14
N VAL A 105 11.35 -6.32 14.58
CA VAL A 105 9.96 -6.14 15.04
C VAL A 105 9.80 -6.56 16.51
N ALA A 106 10.50 -7.61 16.95
CA ALA A 106 10.51 -8.04 18.34
C ALA A 106 11.12 -7.02 19.33
N GLN A 107 11.88 -6.03 18.83
CA GLN A 107 12.42 -4.95 19.67
C GLN A 107 11.49 -3.73 19.80
N LEU A 108 10.40 -3.70 19.04
CA LEU A 108 9.50 -2.54 19.06
C LEU A 108 8.67 -2.51 20.37
N PRO A 109 8.41 -1.30 20.92
CA PRO A 109 7.64 -1.13 22.15
C PRO A 109 6.13 -1.27 21.88
N ALA A 110 5.70 -2.47 21.47
CA ALA A 110 4.32 -2.77 21.13
C ALA A 110 3.88 -4.11 21.69
N ALA A 111 2.56 -4.28 21.92
CA ALA A 111 2.01 -5.56 22.34
C ALA A 111 2.27 -6.65 21.28
N ASN A 112 2.49 -7.88 21.74
CA ASN A 112 2.85 -9.03 20.89
C ASN A 112 1.92 -9.21 19.69
N ARG A 113 0.60 -9.01 19.87
CA ARG A 113 -0.39 -9.07 18.78
C ARG A 113 -0.10 -8.04 17.65
N HIS A 114 0.30 -6.83 18.02
CA HIS A 114 0.61 -5.78 17.06
C HIS A 114 1.92 -6.05 16.32
N GLN A 115 2.93 -6.59 17.03
CA GLN A 115 4.17 -7.04 16.42
C GLN A 115 3.92 -8.16 15.40
N GLN A 116 3.07 -9.14 15.72
CA GLN A 116 2.70 -10.23 14.83
C GLN A 116 1.93 -9.73 13.59
N THR A 117 0.98 -8.81 13.79
CA THR A 117 0.23 -8.19 12.68
C THR A 117 1.20 -7.44 11.75
N LEU A 118 2.06 -6.59 12.31
CA LEU A 118 3.06 -5.86 11.54
C LEU A 118 3.99 -6.81 10.77
N LEU A 119 4.49 -7.85 11.42
CA LEU A 119 5.36 -8.83 10.77
C LEU A 119 4.65 -9.54 9.61
N THR A 120 3.39 -9.93 9.79
CA THR A 120 2.56 -10.54 8.74
C THR A 120 2.44 -9.61 7.54
N GLU A 121 2.16 -8.31 7.76
CA GLU A 121 2.04 -7.33 6.69
C GLU A 121 3.37 -7.06 5.99
N LEU A 122 4.49 -7.00 6.73
CA LEU A 122 5.82 -6.83 6.16
C LEU A 122 6.22 -8.02 5.28
N LEU A 123 5.99 -9.26 5.74
CA LEU A 123 6.27 -10.48 4.98
C LEU A 123 5.38 -10.56 3.73
N ALA A 124 4.10 -10.23 3.84
CA ALA A 124 3.20 -10.13 2.69
C ALA A 124 3.70 -9.07 1.69
N THR A 125 4.17 -7.92 2.18
CA THR A 125 4.75 -6.86 1.33
C THR A 125 5.99 -7.34 0.58
N ILE A 126 6.88 -8.07 1.24
CA ILE A 126 8.09 -8.64 0.61
C ILE A 126 7.69 -9.62 -0.51
N SER A 127 6.80 -10.57 -0.18
CA SER A 127 6.33 -11.58 -1.14
C SER A 127 5.66 -10.92 -2.35
N ASN A 128 4.70 -10.02 -2.11
CA ASN A 128 3.99 -9.31 -3.18
C ASN A 128 4.92 -8.43 -4.01
N SER A 129 5.87 -7.73 -3.37
CA SER A 129 6.86 -6.92 -4.08
C SER A 129 7.70 -7.77 -5.03
N GLY A 130 8.16 -8.94 -4.60
CA GLY A 130 8.92 -9.87 -5.45
C GLY A 130 8.13 -10.31 -6.69
N ARG A 131 6.88 -10.73 -6.50
CA ARG A 131 5.97 -11.10 -7.59
C ARG A 131 5.69 -9.93 -8.55
N LEU A 132 5.37 -8.76 -8.01
CA LEU A 132 5.10 -7.55 -8.81
C LEU A 132 6.33 -7.06 -9.57
N ASP A 133 7.51 -7.15 -8.98
CA ASP A 133 8.77 -6.76 -9.65
C ASP A 133 9.09 -7.66 -10.84
N ALA A 134 8.86 -8.96 -10.72
CA ALA A 134 9.03 -9.90 -11.83
C ALA A 134 8.07 -9.59 -12.99
N LEU A 135 6.77 -9.41 -12.68
CA LEU A 135 5.74 -9.09 -13.66
C LEU A 135 5.96 -7.71 -14.30
N ARG A 136 6.39 -6.74 -13.51
CA ARG A 136 6.66 -5.39 -13.99
C ARG A 136 7.86 -5.32 -14.92
N LYS A 137 8.94 -6.05 -14.64
CA LYS A 137 10.10 -6.12 -15.54
C LYS A 137 9.70 -6.60 -16.94
N ALA A 138 8.79 -7.55 -17.02
CA ALA A 138 8.25 -8.02 -18.28
C ALA A 138 7.42 -6.95 -19.02
N ARG A 139 6.73 -6.06 -18.29
CA ARG A 139 5.78 -5.08 -18.87
C ARG A 139 6.40 -3.72 -19.16
N TYR A 140 7.29 -3.23 -18.31
CA TYR A 140 7.85 -1.87 -18.35
C TYR A 140 9.37 -1.89 -18.56
N SER A 141 9.81 -2.35 -19.73
CA SER A 141 11.22 -2.21 -20.14
C SER A 141 11.56 -0.79 -20.60
N ARG A 142 10.57 0.12 -20.73
CA ARG A 142 10.71 1.45 -21.31
C ARG A 142 11.04 2.53 -20.29
N ASP A 143 11.65 3.61 -20.78
CA ASP A 143 12.03 4.81 -20.02
C ASP A 143 10.83 5.45 -19.30
N ARG A 144 10.92 5.55 -17.98
CA ARG A 144 9.88 6.11 -17.12
C ARG A 144 9.88 7.63 -17.06
N ARG A 145 10.89 8.30 -17.62
CA ARG A 145 11.03 9.76 -17.59
C ARG A 145 9.88 10.48 -18.26
N ASN A 146 9.20 9.80 -19.19
CA ASN A 146 8.09 10.35 -19.95
C ASN A 146 6.69 9.90 -19.44
N LEU A 147 6.62 9.30 -18.25
CA LEU A 147 5.34 8.92 -17.65
C LEU A 147 4.77 10.09 -16.83
N HIS A 148 3.47 10.33 -17.01
CA HIS A 148 2.73 11.39 -16.34
C HIS A 148 1.41 10.84 -15.76
N GLY A 149 0.85 11.54 -14.75
CA GLY A 149 -0.46 11.23 -14.19
C GLY A 149 -0.61 9.77 -13.74
N GLU A 150 -1.68 9.12 -14.17
CA GLU A 150 -1.99 7.73 -13.85
C GLU A 150 -0.86 6.75 -14.21
N ALA A 151 -0.26 6.91 -15.40
CA ALA A 151 0.80 6.02 -15.86
C ALA A 151 2.04 6.08 -14.95
N LEU A 152 2.36 7.29 -14.44
CA LEU A 152 3.43 7.47 -13.45
C LEU A 152 3.06 6.85 -12.11
N ASP A 153 1.84 7.09 -11.61
CA ASP A 153 1.35 6.49 -10.35
C ASP A 153 1.46 4.97 -10.40
N ARG A 154 0.96 4.35 -11.47
CA ARG A 154 1.02 2.90 -11.66
C ARG A 154 2.43 2.34 -11.79
N ALA A 155 3.38 3.13 -12.28
CA ALA A 155 4.78 2.73 -12.43
C ALA A 155 5.62 2.87 -11.16
N LEU A 156 5.09 3.45 -10.08
CA LEU A 156 5.80 3.61 -8.82
C LEU A 156 6.19 2.24 -8.25
N HIS A 157 7.48 2.12 -7.93
CA HIS A 157 8.07 0.85 -7.50
C HIS A 157 8.03 0.66 -5.99
N GLU A 158 8.38 1.71 -5.25
CA GLU A 158 8.54 1.62 -3.79
C GLU A 158 7.22 1.82 -3.04
N GLY A 159 6.20 2.38 -3.69
CA GLY A 159 4.98 2.79 -3.03
C GLY A 159 5.21 4.00 -2.12
N HIS A 160 4.48 4.09 -1.02
CA HIS A 160 4.62 5.19 -0.06
C HIS A 160 5.93 5.03 0.73
N PRO A 161 6.84 6.04 0.76
CA PRO A 161 8.19 5.90 1.32
C PRO A 161 8.22 5.57 2.82
N TYR A 162 7.25 6.05 3.60
CA TYR A 162 7.16 5.83 5.05
C TYR A 162 6.04 4.88 5.46
N HIS A 163 5.59 4.03 4.55
CA HIS A 163 4.62 2.98 4.83
C HIS A 163 5.18 1.63 4.38
N PRO A 164 5.99 0.97 5.20
CA PRO A 164 6.70 -0.25 4.82
C PRO A 164 5.77 -1.40 4.43
N CYS A 165 4.51 -1.40 4.92
CA CYS A 165 3.47 -2.38 4.60
C CYS A 165 2.62 -2.00 3.37
N PHE A 166 3.02 -1.01 2.58
CA PHE A 166 2.22 -0.45 1.49
C PHE A 166 1.75 -1.47 0.44
N LYS A 167 2.51 -2.53 0.24
CA LYS A 167 2.17 -3.61 -0.70
C LYS A 167 1.73 -4.90 -0.02
N SER A 168 1.33 -4.86 1.25
CA SER A 168 0.85 -6.04 1.98
C SER A 168 -0.39 -6.65 1.32
N ARG A 169 -1.34 -5.82 0.86
CA ARG A 169 -2.54 -6.23 0.12
C ARG A 169 -3.18 -7.48 0.73
N LEU A 170 -3.32 -7.46 2.06
CA LEU A 170 -3.91 -8.56 2.80
C LEU A 170 -5.31 -8.88 2.25
N GLY A 171 -5.60 -10.16 2.12
CA GLY A 171 -6.86 -10.65 1.57
C GLY A 171 -6.85 -10.92 0.07
N PHE A 172 -5.85 -10.45 -0.70
CA PHE A 172 -5.66 -10.84 -2.10
C PHE A 172 -5.18 -12.29 -2.18
N GLN A 173 -5.79 -13.08 -3.05
CA GLN A 173 -5.49 -14.50 -3.25
C GLN A 173 -5.32 -14.80 -4.74
N GLY A 174 -4.57 -15.85 -5.06
CA GLY A 174 -4.39 -16.30 -6.44
C GLY A 174 -3.99 -15.18 -7.40
N ASP A 175 -4.86 -14.90 -8.37
CA ASP A 175 -4.64 -13.88 -9.41
C ASP A 175 -5.07 -12.47 -9.02
N ASP A 176 -5.62 -12.26 -7.81
CA ASP A 176 -6.08 -10.95 -7.37
C ASP A 176 -4.96 -9.90 -7.45
N LEU A 177 -3.73 -10.31 -7.07
CA LEU A 177 -2.56 -9.43 -7.14
C LEU A 177 -2.30 -8.94 -8.58
N VAL A 178 -2.49 -9.79 -9.57
CA VAL A 178 -2.29 -9.43 -10.99
C VAL A 178 -3.44 -8.57 -11.50
N ARG A 179 -4.67 -8.93 -11.14
CA ARG A 179 -5.90 -8.28 -11.64
C ARG A 179 -6.12 -6.90 -11.05
N TYR A 180 -5.80 -6.71 -9.77
CA TYR A 180 -6.20 -5.52 -9.00
C TYR A 180 -5.04 -4.66 -8.50
N SER A 181 -3.78 -5.01 -8.83
CA SER A 181 -2.64 -4.16 -8.51
C SER A 181 -2.38 -3.11 -9.58
N PRO A 182 -2.03 -1.86 -9.22
CA PRO A 182 -1.76 -0.80 -10.19
C PRO A 182 -0.63 -1.17 -11.15
N GLU A 183 0.38 -1.89 -10.67
CA GLU A 183 1.56 -2.28 -11.45
C GLU A 183 1.25 -3.28 -12.55
N THR A 184 0.21 -4.08 -12.41
CA THR A 184 -0.07 -5.24 -13.27
C THR A 184 -1.44 -5.23 -13.91
N SER A 185 -2.42 -4.57 -13.30
CA SER A 185 -3.81 -4.55 -13.79
C SER A 185 -3.92 -4.02 -15.22
N THR A 186 -4.69 -4.70 -16.04
CA THR A 186 -5.11 -4.22 -17.37
C THR A 186 -6.41 -3.42 -17.33
N GLY A 187 -6.87 -3.12 -16.11
CA GLY A 187 -8.16 -2.50 -15.84
C GLY A 187 -9.29 -3.52 -15.70
N PHE A 188 -10.32 -3.12 -14.98
CA PHE A 188 -11.53 -3.92 -14.75
C PHE A 188 -12.76 -3.01 -14.76
N ARG A 189 -13.94 -3.60 -14.98
CA ARG A 189 -15.22 -2.92 -14.79
C ARG A 189 -15.68 -3.06 -13.36
N LEU A 190 -16.35 -2.04 -12.83
CA LEU A 190 -16.99 -2.14 -11.52
C LEU A 190 -18.19 -3.08 -11.59
N HIS A 191 -18.40 -3.82 -10.51
CA HIS A 191 -19.64 -4.54 -10.32
C HIS A 191 -20.70 -3.61 -9.76
N TRP A 192 -21.87 -3.63 -10.34
CA TRP A 192 -22.99 -2.85 -9.87
C TRP A 192 -23.94 -3.71 -9.07
N VAL A 193 -24.50 -3.14 -8.03
CA VAL A 193 -25.51 -3.77 -7.20
C VAL A 193 -26.73 -2.88 -7.08
N ALA A 194 -27.90 -3.50 -7.03
CA ALA A 194 -29.16 -2.84 -6.71
C ALA A 194 -29.42 -3.00 -5.20
N ILE A 195 -29.66 -1.90 -4.52
CA ILE A 195 -29.94 -1.83 -3.08
C ILE A 195 -31.35 -1.29 -2.91
N PRO A 196 -32.24 -1.96 -2.15
CA PRO A 196 -33.56 -1.39 -1.83
C PRO A 196 -33.43 -0.02 -1.22
N ARG A 197 -34.25 0.95 -1.65
CA ARG A 197 -34.11 2.36 -1.23
C ARG A 197 -34.26 2.55 0.28
N HIS A 198 -35.03 1.73 0.95
CA HIS A 198 -35.16 1.80 2.42
C HIS A 198 -33.88 1.37 3.16
N ASN A 199 -32.92 0.72 2.46
CA ASN A 199 -31.61 0.34 2.98
C ASN A 199 -30.46 1.24 2.44
N LEU A 200 -30.82 2.30 1.68
CA LEU A 200 -29.85 3.20 1.04
C LEU A 200 -30.03 4.61 1.57
N ASP A 201 -29.01 5.11 2.27
CA ASP A 201 -28.87 6.53 2.55
C ASP A 201 -28.12 7.18 1.40
N SER A 202 -28.76 8.11 0.70
CA SER A 202 -28.21 8.74 -0.50
C SER A 202 -28.42 10.24 -0.44
N GLN A 203 -27.33 10.99 -0.64
CA GLN A 203 -27.32 12.45 -0.74
C GLN A 203 -27.08 12.92 -2.19
N LEU A 204 -27.46 12.11 -3.16
CA LEU A 204 -27.34 12.49 -4.57
C LEU A 204 -28.21 13.73 -4.86
N PRO A 205 -27.68 14.71 -5.62
CA PRO A 205 -28.36 15.98 -5.87
C PRO A 205 -29.59 15.87 -6.77
N SER A 206 -29.77 14.72 -7.44
CA SER A 206 -30.87 14.43 -8.35
C SER A 206 -31.34 12.98 -8.15
N SER A 207 -32.35 12.56 -8.92
CA SER A 207 -32.69 11.13 -8.93
C SER A 207 -31.46 10.30 -9.35
N ASP A 208 -31.27 9.14 -8.72
CA ASP A 208 -30.11 8.27 -8.98
C ASP A 208 -29.90 8.04 -10.48
N MET A 209 -30.98 7.82 -11.22
CA MET A 209 -30.87 7.52 -12.65
C MET A 209 -30.43 8.73 -13.47
N ALA A 210 -30.88 9.93 -13.14
CA ALA A 210 -30.42 11.15 -13.80
C ALA A 210 -28.93 11.41 -13.47
N PHE A 211 -28.52 11.16 -12.22
CA PHE A 211 -27.14 11.24 -11.81
C PHE A 211 -26.27 10.24 -12.61
N TRP A 212 -26.66 8.98 -12.66
CA TRP A 212 -25.90 7.96 -13.39
C TRP A 212 -25.90 8.20 -14.89
N GLN A 213 -26.95 8.77 -15.46
CA GLN A 213 -26.95 9.20 -16.86
C GLN A 213 -25.94 10.30 -17.14
N SER A 214 -25.80 11.26 -16.24
CA SER A 214 -24.79 12.33 -16.32
C SER A 214 -23.38 11.77 -16.18
N GLU A 215 -23.17 10.84 -15.23
CA GLU A 215 -21.84 10.30 -14.94
C GLU A 215 -21.37 9.25 -15.94
N LEU A 216 -22.25 8.34 -16.37
CA LEU A 216 -21.91 7.23 -17.24
C LEU A 216 -22.11 7.53 -18.73
N GLY A 217 -22.94 8.53 -19.05
CA GLY A 217 -23.45 8.77 -20.39
C GLY A 217 -24.66 7.91 -20.72
N GLN A 218 -25.38 8.28 -21.78
CA GLN A 218 -26.68 7.69 -22.13
C GLN A 218 -26.62 6.17 -22.36
N GLU A 219 -25.63 5.70 -23.11
CA GLU A 219 -25.46 4.29 -23.45
C GLU A 219 -25.29 3.43 -22.20
N GLN A 220 -24.35 3.80 -21.31
CA GLN A 220 -24.07 3.02 -20.11
C GLN A 220 -25.22 3.11 -19.08
N ALA A 221 -25.91 4.24 -18.99
CA ALA A 221 -27.10 4.36 -18.17
C ALA A 221 -28.25 3.49 -18.70
N TYR A 222 -28.41 3.37 -20.02
CA TYR A 222 -29.36 2.43 -20.62
C TYR A 222 -29.01 0.97 -20.25
N LEU A 223 -27.73 0.59 -20.35
CA LEU A 223 -27.28 -0.74 -19.95
C LEU A 223 -27.50 -1.01 -18.46
N LEU A 224 -27.32 -0.01 -17.60
CA LEU A 224 -27.62 -0.09 -16.17
C LEU A 224 -29.11 -0.35 -15.95
N ARG A 225 -30.03 0.40 -16.59
CA ARG A 225 -31.47 0.15 -16.52
C ARG A 225 -31.85 -1.24 -17.00
N ALA A 226 -31.27 -1.69 -18.11
CA ALA A 226 -31.49 -3.05 -18.61
C ALA A 226 -31.01 -4.13 -17.63
N ALA A 227 -29.94 -3.84 -16.85
CA ALA A 227 -29.47 -4.75 -15.81
C ALA A 227 -30.45 -4.85 -14.62
N PHE A 228 -31.10 -3.76 -14.21
CA PHE A 228 -32.19 -3.83 -13.23
C PHE A 228 -33.31 -4.74 -13.70
N HIS A 229 -33.76 -4.56 -14.95
CA HIS A 229 -34.78 -5.40 -15.53
C HIS A 229 -34.40 -6.88 -15.55
N ARG A 230 -33.18 -7.21 -15.98
CA ARG A 230 -32.67 -8.60 -15.96
C ARG A 230 -32.58 -9.18 -14.54
N ALA A 231 -32.30 -8.37 -13.54
CA ALA A 231 -32.25 -8.78 -12.15
C ALA A 231 -33.67 -8.93 -11.50
N GLY A 232 -34.72 -8.60 -12.24
CA GLY A 232 -36.09 -8.66 -11.77
C GLY A 232 -36.43 -7.63 -10.70
N VAL A 233 -35.76 -6.48 -10.70
CA VAL A 233 -35.99 -5.39 -9.73
C VAL A 233 -36.29 -4.07 -10.42
N ASP A 234 -37.18 -3.30 -9.78
CA ASP A 234 -37.56 -1.98 -10.28
C ASP A 234 -36.56 -0.92 -9.84
N TRP A 235 -35.94 -0.25 -10.81
CA TRP A 235 -34.99 0.83 -10.57
C TRP A 235 -35.58 2.02 -9.78
N GLN A 236 -36.92 2.17 -9.73
CA GLN A 236 -37.60 3.16 -8.92
C GLN A 236 -37.59 2.81 -7.43
N GLN A 237 -37.60 1.53 -7.11
CA GLN A 237 -37.57 1.00 -5.74
C GLN A 237 -36.18 0.67 -5.23
N TYR A 238 -35.20 0.65 -6.12
CA TYR A 238 -33.81 0.33 -5.83
C TYR A 238 -32.87 1.45 -6.28
N GLY A 239 -31.81 1.66 -5.53
CA GLY A 239 -30.68 2.49 -5.95
C GLY A 239 -29.54 1.66 -6.51
N ALA A 240 -28.74 2.23 -7.39
CA ALA A 240 -27.55 1.59 -7.95
C ALA A 240 -26.29 2.00 -7.16
N LEU A 241 -25.42 1.02 -6.84
CA LEU A 241 -24.13 1.28 -6.20
C LEU A 241 -23.01 0.54 -6.97
N PRO A 242 -21.98 1.26 -7.46
CA PRO A 242 -20.79 0.62 -8.02
C PRO A 242 -19.90 0.06 -6.91
N THR A 243 -19.42 -1.16 -7.07
CA THR A 243 -18.55 -1.85 -6.13
C THR A 243 -17.31 -2.38 -6.82
N HIS A 244 -16.18 -2.42 -6.09
CA HIS A 244 -14.99 -3.08 -6.60
C HIS A 244 -15.26 -4.58 -6.78
N PRO A 245 -14.90 -5.22 -7.92
CA PRO A 245 -15.20 -6.61 -8.19
C PRO A 245 -14.66 -7.59 -7.14
N TRP A 246 -13.45 -7.34 -6.62
CA TRP A 246 -12.87 -8.11 -5.53
C TRP A 246 -13.70 -8.01 -4.25
N HIS A 247 -14.15 -6.79 -3.91
CA HIS A 247 -14.97 -6.57 -2.71
C HIS A 247 -16.31 -7.26 -2.84
N TRP A 248 -16.97 -7.10 -4.00
CA TRP A 248 -18.23 -7.80 -4.27
C TRP A 248 -18.07 -9.32 -4.15
N GLN A 249 -17.02 -9.90 -4.74
CA GLN A 249 -16.75 -11.32 -4.64
C GLN A 249 -16.60 -11.78 -3.18
N LYS A 250 -15.84 -11.03 -2.36
CA LYS A 250 -15.66 -11.36 -0.93
C LYS A 250 -16.97 -11.29 -0.15
N LEU A 251 -17.81 -10.30 -0.41
CA LEU A 251 -19.11 -10.16 0.26
C LEU A 251 -20.11 -11.24 -0.19
N SER A 252 -20.21 -11.48 -1.50
CA SER A 252 -21.23 -12.38 -2.07
C SER A 252 -20.88 -13.86 -1.92
N GLN A 253 -19.62 -14.22 -1.71
CA GLN A 253 -19.16 -15.60 -1.51
C GLN A 253 -18.63 -15.85 -0.09
N GLY A 254 -18.64 -14.83 0.76
CA GLY A 254 -18.17 -14.89 2.13
C GLY A 254 -19.31 -15.04 3.15
N PRO A 255 -19.00 -14.89 4.44
CA PRO A 255 -19.97 -15.00 5.54
C PRO A 255 -21.10 -13.96 5.45
N GLU A 256 -20.90 -12.85 4.74
CA GLU A 256 -21.90 -11.80 4.55
C GLU A 256 -22.95 -12.10 3.48
N ALA A 257 -22.80 -13.18 2.71
CA ALA A 257 -23.69 -13.49 1.59
C ALA A 257 -25.18 -13.60 2.00
N ALA A 258 -25.46 -14.32 3.09
CA ALA A 258 -26.81 -14.44 3.63
C ALA A 258 -27.41 -13.09 4.05
N ARG A 259 -26.58 -12.20 4.59
CA ARG A 259 -27.00 -10.86 4.99
C ARG A 259 -27.33 -9.98 3.78
N LEU A 260 -26.55 -10.08 2.69
CA LEU A 260 -26.85 -9.36 1.44
C LEU A 260 -28.19 -9.80 0.87
N GLU A 261 -28.46 -11.10 0.89
CA GLU A 261 -29.73 -11.67 0.44
C GLU A 261 -30.90 -11.21 1.31
N ALA A 262 -30.76 -11.26 2.63
CA ALA A 262 -31.79 -10.79 3.59
C ALA A 262 -32.09 -9.28 3.43
N LEU A 263 -31.09 -8.48 3.05
CA LEU A 263 -31.25 -7.06 2.74
C LEU A 263 -31.84 -6.82 1.33
N GLY A 264 -32.12 -7.85 0.56
CA GLY A 264 -32.68 -7.74 -0.80
C GLY A 264 -31.69 -7.16 -1.83
N ILE A 265 -30.39 -7.17 -1.55
CA ILE A 265 -29.37 -6.66 -2.46
C ILE A 265 -29.20 -7.62 -3.64
N LYS A 266 -29.26 -7.08 -4.87
CA LYS A 266 -29.13 -7.86 -6.11
C LYS A 266 -27.91 -7.46 -6.90
N CYS A 267 -27.21 -8.42 -7.50
CA CYS A 267 -26.11 -8.18 -8.40
C CYS A 267 -26.63 -7.78 -9.79
N LEU A 268 -26.15 -6.65 -10.29
CA LEU A 268 -26.44 -6.18 -11.65
C LEU A 268 -25.33 -6.55 -12.64
N GLY A 269 -24.19 -7.03 -12.13
CA GLY A 269 -23.04 -7.42 -12.93
C GLY A 269 -22.04 -6.31 -13.24
N PRO A 270 -21.00 -6.62 -14.04
CA PRO A 270 -19.98 -5.64 -14.43
C PRO A 270 -20.51 -4.71 -15.53
N LEU A 271 -20.51 -3.41 -15.26
CA LEU A 271 -21.00 -2.38 -16.20
C LEU A 271 -20.07 -1.17 -16.21
N GLY A 272 -20.23 -0.35 -17.24
CA GLY A 272 -19.54 0.93 -17.38
C GLY A 272 -18.13 0.79 -17.96
N ASP A 273 -17.36 1.86 -17.79
CA ASP A 273 -15.98 1.96 -18.27
C ASP A 273 -15.04 1.00 -17.53
N ARG A 274 -13.84 0.86 -18.08
CA ARG A 274 -12.76 0.17 -17.37
C ARG A 274 -12.04 1.16 -16.46
N TYR A 275 -11.67 0.68 -15.30
CA TYR A 275 -10.93 1.44 -14.29
C TYR A 275 -9.60 0.77 -14.00
N HIS A 276 -8.58 1.58 -13.77
CA HIS A 276 -7.28 1.15 -13.29
C HIS A 276 -7.12 1.49 -11.80
N PRO A 277 -6.62 0.58 -10.98
CA PRO A 277 -6.36 0.90 -9.58
C PRO A 277 -5.15 1.84 -9.46
N GLY A 278 -5.26 2.81 -8.54
CA GLY A 278 -4.13 3.63 -8.10
C GLY A 278 -3.30 2.93 -7.03
N GLN A 279 -2.15 3.50 -6.70
CA GLN A 279 -1.25 2.94 -5.68
C GLN A 279 -1.91 2.85 -4.30
N SER A 280 -2.84 3.75 -3.98
CA SER A 280 -3.59 3.69 -2.71
C SER A 280 -4.62 2.54 -2.65
N LEU A 281 -4.92 1.85 -3.75
CA LEU A 281 -5.98 0.87 -3.94
C LEU A 281 -7.41 1.37 -3.63
N ARG A 282 -7.54 2.56 -3.04
CA ARG A 282 -8.83 3.22 -2.76
C ARG A 282 -9.28 4.12 -3.89
N SER A 283 -8.33 4.53 -4.73
CA SER A 283 -8.58 5.38 -5.89
C SER A 283 -8.57 4.55 -7.17
N LEU A 284 -9.52 4.83 -8.04
CA LEU A 284 -9.62 4.21 -9.35
C LEU A 284 -9.57 5.31 -10.41
N PHE A 285 -8.79 5.08 -11.45
CA PHE A 285 -8.71 5.97 -12.61
C PHE A 285 -9.58 5.43 -13.73
N ASN A 286 -10.48 6.25 -14.25
CA ASN A 286 -11.26 5.89 -15.42
C ASN A 286 -10.35 5.88 -16.66
N ALA A 287 -10.24 4.72 -17.32
CA ALA A 287 -9.36 4.55 -18.48
C ALA A 287 -9.80 5.38 -19.70
N SER A 288 -11.09 5.66 -19.83
CA SER A 288 -11.69 6.39 -20.94
C SER A 288 -11.81 7.90 -20.69
N ARG A 289 -11.80 8.30 -19.41
CA ARG A 289 -12.03 9.70 -18.98
C ARG A 289 -11.09 10.07 -17.83
N PRO A 290 -9.80 10.23 -18.09
CA PRO A 290 -8.79 10.44 -17.04
C PRO A 290 -8.93 11.75 -16.26
N ALA A 291 -9.74 12.69 -16.75
CA ALA A 291 -9.99 14.00 -16.10
C ALA A 291 -11.21 14.01 -15.14
N LYS A 292 -11.88 12.87 -14.98
CA LYS A 292 -13.02 12.74 -14.05
C LYS A 292 -12.66 11.92 -12.82
#